data_28d8987476d9e567f851ba9a382934be
#
_entry.id   28d8987476d9e567f851ba9a382934be
#
_cell.length_a   1.000
_cell.length_b   1.000
_cell.length_c   1.000
_cell.angle_alpha   90.00
_cell.angle_beta   90.00
_cell.angle_gamma   90.00
#
_symmetry.space_group_name_H-M   'P 1'
#
loop_
_entity.id
_entity.type
_entity.pdbx_description
1 polymer ?
#
loop_
_entity_poly.entity_id
_entity_poly.type
_entity_poly.pdbx_seq_one_letter_code
_entity_poly.pdbx_strand_id
1 'polypeptide(L)'
;DVMSYGLDTKVETIGRKIAGKIPPLGHQAYNIAVVPVMMQPLRYKVNVELDCVDENGNPYKFHRENMEYALFAICNASYYGGGFCPAPGSKLDDGLLDFTYVDPLSLAKAVPIVPRYSAGTAAEYAPDVVHTGYTVGGRFWSVDDRPLLGNCDGENFDYTEVRFKVEKH
;
A
#
# COMPACT_ATOMS: atom_id res chain seq x y z
N ASP A 1 -7.93 8.62 -4.57
CA ASP A 1 -7.98 7.95 -3.25
C ASP A 1 -6.97 6.82 -3.22
N VAL A 2 -6.33 6.62 -2.08
CA VAL A 2 -5.39 5.52 -1.85
C VAL A 2 -5.67 4.87 -0.52
N MET A 3 -5.87 3.55 -0.53
CA MET A 3 -5.82 2.72 0.68
C MET A 3 -4.46 2.06 0.77
N SER A 4 -3.82 2.13 1.92
CA SER A 4 -2.55 1.46 2.16
C SER A 4 -2.54 0.68 3.46
N TYR A 5 -1.76 -0.39 3.47
CA TYR A 5 -1.63 -1.32 4.60
C TYR A 5 -0.16 -1.61 4.90
N GLY A 6 0.16 -1.84 6.16
CA GLY A 6 1.48 -2.25 6.61
C GLY A 6 2.47 -1.10 6.78
N LEU A 7 3.59 -1.15 6.05
CA LEU A 7 4.70 -0.18 6.15
C LEU A 7 4.22 1.27 6.05
N ASP A 8 3.44 1.59 5.04
CA ASP A 8 2.93 2.93 4.77
C ASP A 8 2.14 3.50 5.94
N THR A 9 1.20 2.73 6.48
CA THR A 9 0.40 3.15 7.63
C THR A 9 1.27 3.46 8.85
N LYS A 10 2.36 2.70 9.07
CA LYS A 10 3.30 3.01 10.14
C LYS A 10 4.09 4.28 9.87
N VAL A 11 4.55 4.47 8.63
CA VAL A 11 5.28 5.70 8.23
C VAL A 11 4.38 6.92 8.39
N GLU A 12 3.13 6.83 7.93
CA GLU A 12 2.12 7.88 8.09
C GLU A 12 1.89 8.22 9.58
N THR A 13 1.66 7.22 10.42
CA THR A 13 1.43 7.38 11.85
C THR A 13 2.62 8.04 12.55
N ILE A 14 3.84 7.64 12.23
CA ILE A 14 5.06 8.21 12.82
C ILE A 14 5.34 9.59 12.26
N GLY A 15 5.15 9.79 10.94
CA GLY A 15 5.32 11.07 10.26
C GLY A 15 4.42 12.15 10.86
N ARG A 16 3.15 11.85 11.09
CA ARG A 16 2.21 12.77 11.77
C ARG A 16 2.65 13.12 13.19
N LYS A 17 3.15 12.16 13.97
CA LYS A 17 3.68 12.41 15.31
C LYS A 17 4.89 13.33 15.28
N ILE A 18 5.78 13.18 14.29
CA ILE A 18 6.95 14.03 14.09
C ILE A 18 6.52 15.44 13.67
N ALA A 19 5.65 15.55 12.68
CA ALA A 19 5.13 16.84 12.19
C ALA A 19 4.40 17.62 13.29
N GLY A 20 3.62 16.92 14.13
CA GLY A 20 2.95 17.55 15.27
C GLY A 20 3.90 18.08 16.35
N LYS A 21 5.11 17.48 16.49
CA LYS A 21 6.13 17.95 17.44
C LYS A 21 7.06 19.00 16.85
N ILE A 22 7.29 18.98 15.54
CA ILE A 22 8.21 19.85 14.81
C ILE A 22 7.49 20.38 13.55
N PRO A 23 6.56 21.34 13.69
CA PRO A 23 5.75 21.83 12.58
C PRO A 23 6.52 22.31 11.34
N PRO A 24 7.73 22.92 11.47
CA PRO A 24 8.50 23.36 10.30
C PRO A 24 8.92 22.25 9.33
N LEU A 25 8.92 20.97 9.77
CA LEU A 25 9.32 19.83 8.92
C LEU A 25 8.29 19.49 7.84
N GLY A 26 7.01 19.81 8.05
CA GLY A 26 5.96 19.56 7.05
C GLY A 26 6.03 18.16 6.44
N HIS A 27 6.05 18.06 5.10
CA HIS A 27 6.14 16.79 4.37
C HIS A 27 7.46 16.04 4.60
N GLN A 28 8.54 16.68 5.03
CA GLN A 28 9.81 16.02 5.33
C GLN A 28 9.70 15.08 6.54
N ALA A 29 8.73 15.30 7.44
CA ALA A 29 8.46 14.42 8.56
C ALA A 29 8.12 12.99 8.11
N TYR A 30 7.45 12.83 6.96
CA TYR A 30 7.15 11.53 6.36
C TYR A 30 8.44 10.81 5.94
N ASN A 31 9.33 11.49 5.22
CA ASN A 31 10.61 10.93 4.77
C ASN A 31 11.52 10.55 5.96
N ILE A 32 11.49 11.33 7.04
CA ILE A 32 12.22 11.01 8.27
C ILE A 32 11.62 9.78 8.97
N ALA A 33 10.29 9.61 8.94
CA ALA A 33 9.61 8.48 9.56
C ALA A 33 9.90 7.14 8.86
N VAL A 34 10.27 7.14 7.57
CA VAL A 34 10.61 5.91 6.82
C VAL A 34 11.75 5.15 7.49
N VAL A 35 12.81 5.83 7.91
CA VAL A 35 14.02 5.19 8.45
C VAL A 35 13.73 4.34 9.71
N PRO A 36 13.12 4.86 10.80
CA PRO A 36 12.84 4.07 11.99
C PRO A 36 11.81 2.97 11.74
N VAL A 37 10.91 3.14 10.78
CA VAL A 37 9.95 2.07 10.41
C VAL A 37 10.65 0.94 9.68
N MET A 38 11.57 1.25 8.76
CA MET A 38 12.35 0.24 8.04
C MET A 38 13.29 -0.58 8.94
N MET A 39 13.64 -0.06 10.11
CA MET A 39 14.41 -0.82 11.12
C MET A 39 13.57 -1.88 11.86
N GLN A 40 12.25 -1.87 11.71
CA GLN A 40 11.35 -2.88 12.25
C GLN A 40 11.18 -4.05 11.25
N PRO A 41 10.73 -5.23 11.69
CA PRO A 41 10.36 -6.30 10.78
C PRO A 41 9.28 -5.84 9.79
N LEU A 42 9.59 -5.85 8.50
CA LEU A 42 8.66 -5.51 7.42
C LEU A 42 7.85 -6.75 7.04
N ARG A 43 7.05 -7.22 7.98
CA ARG A 43 6.22 -8.42 7.84
C ARG A 43 4.92 -8.23 8.60
N TYR A 44 3.85 -8.11 7.86
CA TYR A 44 2.47 -7.96 8.36
C TYR A 44 1.63 -9.12 7.82
N LYS A 45 0.46 -9.35 8.40
CA LYS A 45 -0.45 -10.41 7.97
C LYS A 45 -1.84 -9.85 7.74
N VAL A 46 -2.49 -10.36 6.69
CA VAL A 46 -3.87 -10.01 6.36
C VAL A 46 -4.53 -11.17 5.60
N ASN A 47 -5.83 -11.26 5.68
CA ASN A 47 -6.63 -12.00 4.72
C ASN A 47 -7.12 -11.03 3.65
N VAL A 48 -7.05 -11.41 2.38
CA VAL A 48 -7.42 -10.55 1.26
C VAL A 48 -8.17 -11.32 0.18
N GLU A 49 -9.19 -10.69 -0.36
CA GLU A 49 -9.92 -11.14 -1.55
C GLU A 49 -10.16 -9.95 -2.47
N LEU A 50 -9.70 -10.04 -3.70
CA LEU A 50 -9.88 -9.01 -4.72
C LEU A 50 -10.57 -9.58 -5.95
N ASP A 51 -11.48 -8.79 -6.51
CA ASP A 51 -12.07 -8.98 -7.82
C ASP A 51 -11.15 -8.32 -8.87
N CYS A 52 -10.27 -9.11 -9.45
CA CYS A 52 -9.22 -8.63 -10.34
C CYS A 52 -9.59 -8.76 -11.82
N VAL A 53 -8.86 -7.99 -12.63
CA VAL A 53 -8.94 -8.04 -14.09
C VAL A 53 -7.52 -8.16 -14.62
N ASP A 54 -7.29 -9.08 -15.57
CA ASP A 54 -5.99 -9.21 -16.24
C ASP A 54 -5.79 -8.15 -17.34
N GLU A 55 -4.61 -8.11 -17.95
CA GLU A 55 -4.27 -7.18 -19.03
C GLU A 55 -5.17 -7.30 -20.27
N ASN A 56 -5.87 -8.42 -20.44
CA ASN A 56 -6.80 -8.68 -21.54
C ASN A 56 -8.26 -8.36 -21.16
N GLY A 57 -8.51 -7.89 -19.94
CA GLY A 57 -9.83 -7.59 -19.43
C GLY A 57 -10.59 -8.81 -18.87
N ASN A 58 -9.94 -9.97 -18.69
CA ASN A 58 -10.60 -11.15 -18.15
C ASN A 58 -10.65 -11.08 -16.62
N PRO A 59 -11.82 -11.35 -16.02
CA PRO A 59 -11.95 -11.33 -14.56
C PRO A 59 -11.30 -12.55 -13.92
N TYR A 60 -10.65 -12.36 -12.77
CA TYR A 60 -10.17 -13.42 -11.91
C TYR A 60 -10.26 -13.03 -10.43
N LYS A 61 -10.19 -14.02 -9.52
CA LYS A 61 -10.15 -13.78 -8.09
C LYS A 61 -8.72 -13.91 -7.56
N PHE A 62 -8.26 -12.87 -6.88
CA PHE A 62 -7.08 -12.96 -6.04
C PHE A 62 -7.53 -13.20 -4.60
N HIS A 63 -7.25 -14.38 -4.06
CA HIS A 63 -7.62 -14.73 -2.69
C HIS A 63 -6.41 -15.29 -1.96
N ARG A 64 -6.12 -14.74 -0.79
CA ARG A 64 -5.05 -15.20 0.11
C ARG A 64 -5.51 -15.10 1.56
N GLU A 65 -5.33 -16.18 2.30
CA GLU A 65 -5.49 -16.22 3.75
C GLU A 65 -4.11 -16.18 4.42
N ASN A 66 -4.00 -15.49 5.54
CA ASN A 66 -2.74 -15.28 6.28
C ASN A 66 -1.59 -14.78 5.38
N MET A 67 -1.92 -13.98 4.37
CA MET A 67 -0.93 -13.41 3.47
C MET A 67 0.05 -12.55 4.24
N GLU A 68 1.33 -12.85 4.09
CA GLU A 68 2.40 -12.02 4.62
C GLU A 68 2.81 -10.98 3.58
N TYR A 69 3.01 -9.74 4.01
CA TYR A 69 3.39 -8.62 3.15
C TYR A 69 4.18 -7.57 3.92
N ALA A 70 4.96 -6.76 3.22
CA ALA A 70 5.61 -5.58 3.78
C ALA A 70 4.75 -4.32 3.58
N LEU A 71 4.12 -4.20 2.40
CA LEU A 71 3.27 -3.10 2.00
C LEU A 71 2.19 -3.63 1.07
N PHE A 72 0.97 -3.11 1.18
CA PHE A 72 -0.11 -3.32 0.22
C PHE A 72 -0.82 -1.99 -0.02
N ALA A 73 -0.92 -1.55 -1.26
CA ALA A 73 -1.61 -0.33 -1.66
C ALA A 73 -2.69 -0.63 -2.71
N ILE A 74 -3.86 0.01 -2.57
CA ILE A 74 -4.93 0.07 -3.57
C ILE A 74 -5.07 1.53 -3.96
N CYS A 75 -4.91 1.82 -5.24
CA CYS A 75 -4.73 3.18 -5.73
C CYS A 75 -5.72 3.50 -6.85
N ASN A 76 -6.32 4.69 -6.78
CA ASN A 76 -7.01 5.35 -7.89
C ASN A 76 -6.23 6.62 -8.30
N ALA A 77 -4.90 6.59 -8.16
CA ALA A 77 -3.99 7.67 -8.55
C ALA A 77 -2.56 7.14 -8.57
N SER A 78 -1.71 7.73 -9.42
CA SER A 78 -0.32 7.29 -9.55
C SER A 78 0.53 7.60 -8.30
N TYR A 79 0.23 8.70 -7.60
CA TYR A 79 1.06 9.19 -6.49
C TYR A 79 0.27 9.36 -5.21
N TYR A 80 0.94 9.10 -4.07
CA TYR A 80 0.41 9.38 -2.74
C TYR A 80 1.52 9.71 -1.73
N GLY A 81 1.11 10.11 -0.51
CA GLY A 81 2.04 10.44 0.57
C GLY A 81 3.10 11.47 0.16
N GLY A 82 4.33 11.30 0.56
CA GLY A 82 5.45 12.19 0.27
C GLY A 82 6.04 12.10 -1.15
N GLY A 83 5.27 11.67 -2.16
CA GLY A 83 5.74 11.54 -3.56
C GLY A 83 6.06 10.10 -3.96
N PHE A 84 5.49 9.12 -3.29
CA PHE A 84 5.57 7.71 -3.68
C PHE A 84 4.64 7.42 -4.86
N CYS A 85 5.11 6.59 -5.80
CA CYS A 85 4.39 6.20 -7.01
C CYS A 85 4.15 4.68 -7.07
N PRO A 86 3.15 4.17 -6.34
CA PRO A 86 2.82 2.74 -6.33
C PRO A 86 2.21 2.25 -7.64
N ALA A 87 1.53 3.13 -8.37
CA ALA A 87 0.74 2.81 -9.55
C ALA A 87 1.07 3.77 -10.71
N PRO A 88 2.28 3.66 -11.32
CA PRO A 88 2.67 4.52 -12.43
C PRO A 88 1.77 4.25 -13.65
N GLY A 89 0.94 5.17 -14.03
CA GLY A 89 -0.01 5.01 -15.13
C GLY A 89 -1.45 4.72 -14.73
N SER A 90 -1.75 4.73 -13.42
CA SER A 90 -3.13 4.70 -12.92
C SER A 90 -3.99 5.80 -13.55
N LYS A 91 -5.21 5.45 -13.93
CA LYS A 91 -6.19 6.36 -14.52
C LYS A 91 -7.39 6.50 -13.61
N LEU A 92 -7.93 7.72 -13.52
CA LEU A 92 -9.02 8.04 -12.61
C LEU A 92 -10.41 7.60 -13.10
N ASP A 93 -10.54 7.30 -14.39
CA ASP A 93 -11.83 7.17 -15.08
C ASP A 93 -11.99 5.87 -15.91
N ASP A 94 -11.06 4.92 -15.78
CA ASP A 94 -11.13 3.64 -16.51
C ASP A 94 -11.98 2.56 -15.77
N GLY A 95 -12.45 2.87 -14.57
CA GLY A 95 -13.24 1.96 -13.75
C GLY A 95 -12.44 0.86 -13.10
N LEU A 96 -11.13 1.04 -12.97
CA LEU A 96 -10.21 0.12 -12.30
C LEU A 96 -9.50 0.83 -11.14
N LEU A 97 -9.06 0.04 -10.18
CA LEU A 97 -8.09 0.43 -9.18
C LEU A 97 -6.82 -0.37 -9.41
N ASP A 98 -5.69 0.28 -9.32
CA ASP A 98 -4.41 -0.41 -9.31
C ASP A 98 -4.12 -0.95 -7.91
N PHE A 99 -3.54 -2.14 -7.82
CA PHE A 99 -2.94 -2.59 -6.58
C PHE A 99 -1.46 -2.87 -6.76
N THR A 100 -0.72 -2.59 -5.70
CA THR A 100 0.69 -2.95 -5.58
C THR A 100 0.91 -3.55 -4.21
N TYR A 101 1.51 -4.75 -4.14
CA TYR A 101 1.98 -5.28 -2.87
C TYR A 101 3.44 -5.73 -2.96
N VAL A 102 4.07 -5.69 -1.80
CA VAL A 102 5.49 -6.05 -1.64
C VAL A 102 5.56 -7.19 -0.63
N ASP A 103 6.26 -8.26 -1.01
CA ASP A 103 6.53 -9.39 -0.13
C ASP A 103 7.34 -8.97 1.11
N PRO A 104 7.32 -9.77 2.19
CA PRO A 104 8.15 -9.50 3.35
C PRO A 104 9.63 -9.34 3.00
N LEU A 105 10.24 -8.24 3.42
CA LEU A 105 11.61 -7.90 3.09
C LEU A 105 12.48 -7.71 4.33
N SER A 106 13.76 -8.07 4.19
CA SER A 106 14.80 -7.57 5.10
C SER A 106 15.14 -6.12 4.75
N LEU A 107 15.64 -5.36 5.72
CA LEU A 107 16.08 -3.98 5.51
C LEU A 107 17.05 -3.85 4.32
N ALA A 108 18.01 -4.76 4.21
CA ALA A 108 19.00 -4.75 3.13
C ALA A 108 18.37 -4.87 1.74
N LYS A 109 17.28 -5.63 1.60
CA LYS A 109 16.54 -5.77 0.34
C LYS A 109 15.58 -4.60 0.11
N ALA A 110 15.03 -4.01 1.18
CA ALA A 110 14.10 -2.90 1.07
C ALA A 110 14.78 -1.58 0.65
N VAL A 111 15.98 -1.30 1.16
CA VAL A 111 16.73 -0.05 0.88
C VAL A 111 16.84 0.29 -0.61
N PRO A 112 17.24 -0.61 -1.52
CA PRO A 112 17.31 -0.28 -2.94
C PRO A 112 15.94 -0.18 -3.62
N ILE A 113 14.88 -0.75 -3.04
CA ILE A 113 13.52 -0.72 -3.59
C ILE A 113 12.83 0.62 -3.31
N VAL A 114 13.07 1.24 -2.15
CA VAL A 114 12.40 2.51 -1.75
C VAL A 114 12.53 3.63 -2.80
N PRO A 115 13.72 3.98 -3.30
CA PRO A 115 13.83 5.02 -4.34
C PRO A 115 13.17 4.60 -5.66
N ARG A 116 13.13 3.30 -5.97
CA ARG A 116 12.42 2.77 -7.15
C ARG A 116 10.91 2.85 -6.98
N TYR A 117 10.42 2.63 -5.76
CA TYR A 117 9.02 2.78 -5.43
C TYR A 117 8.56 4.25 -5.56
N SER A 118 9.36 5.20 -5.13
CA SER A 118 9.10 6.62 -5.37
C SER A 118 9.13 7.00 -6.85
N ALA A 119 10.00 6.36 -7.63
CA ALA A 119 10.11 6.61 -9.07
C ALA A 119 9.06 5.84 -9.92
N GLY A 120 8.25 4.96 -9.33
CA GLY A 120 7.28 4.13 -10.04
C GLY A 120 7.91 2.96 -10.82
N THR A 121 9.16 2.61 -10.54
CA THR A 121 9.90 1.53 -11.25
C THR A 121 10.20 0.33 -10.37
N ALA A 122 9.57 0.21 -9.21
CA ALA A 122 9.86 -0.86 -8.25
C ALA A 122 9.49 -2.25 -8.79
N ALA A 123 8.37 -2.40 -9.47
CA ALA A 123 7.92 -3.68 -10.05
C ALA A 123 8.86 -4.16 -11.17
N GLU A 124 9.36 -3.24 -12.00
CA GLU A 124 10.35 -3.57 -13.03
C GLU A 124 11.70 -3.95 -12.43
N TYR A 125 12.10 -3.25 -11.36
CA TYR A 125 13.38 -3.48 -10.68
C TYR A 125 13.42 -4.78 -9.89
N ALA A 126 12.33 -5.16 -9.24
CA ALA A 126 12.24 -6.31 -8.34
C ALA A 126 10.93 -7.11 -8.55
N PRO A 127 10.71 -7.68 -9.76
CA PRO A 127 9.44 -8.35 -10.11
C PRO A 127 9.14 -9.59 -9.24
N ASP A 128 10.16 -10.18 -8.63
CA ASP A 128 10.00 -11.35 -7.76
C ASP A 128 9.42 -11.00 -6.37
N VAL A 129 9.37 -9.71 -6.00
CA VAL A 129 8.94 -9.26 -4.67
C VAL A 129 7.97 -8.09 -4.69
N VAL A 130 7.85 -7.38 -5.81
CA VAL A 130 6.89 -6.28 -6.01
C VAL A 130 5.90 -6.69 -7.07
N HIS A 131 4.66 -6.84 -6.68
CA HIS A 131 3.58 -7.36 -7.51
C HIS A 131 2.54 -6.27 -7.74
N THR A 132 2.06 -6.16 -8.98
CA THR A 132 1.05 -5.19 -9.38
C THR A 132 -0.11 -5.85 -10.11
N GLY A 133 -1.25 -5.19 -10.18
CA GLY A 133 -2.40 -5.64 -10.95
C GLY A 133 -3.57 -4.68 -10.82
N TYR A 134 -4.70 -5.09 -11.40
CA TYR A 134 -5.93 -4.29 -11.44
C TYR A 134 -7.06 -5.00 -10.69
N THR A 135 -7.88 -4.20 -10.00
CA THR A 135 -9.06 -4.70 -9.29
C THR A 135 -10.25 -3.76 -9.46
N VAL A 136 -11.46 -4.30 -9.40
CA VAL A 136 -12.71 -3.52 -9.38
C VAL A 136 -13.34 -3.47 -8.01
N GLY A 137 -12.77 -4.18 -7.04
CA GLY A 137 -13.24 -4.22 -5.65
C GLY A 137 -12.67 -5.39 -4.88
N GLY A 138 -13.01 -5.45 -3.61
CA GLY A 138 -12.55 -6.55 -2.76
C GLY A 138 -12.72 -6.27 -1.29
N ARG A 139 -12.05 -7.08 -0.48
CA ARG A 139 -12.02 -6.94 0.97
C ARG A 139 -10.68 -7.35 1.56
N PHE A 140 -10.37 -6.70 2.65
CA PHE A 140 -9.30 -7.08 3.58
C PHE A 140 -9.91 -7.37 4.94
N TRP A 141 -9.46 -8.43 5.62
CA TRP A 141 -9.91 -8.71 6.98
C TRP A 141 -8.77 -9.24 7.85
N SER A 142 -8.91 -9.01 9.14
CA SER A 142 -7.92 -9.36 10.14
C SER A 142 -7.72 -10.88 10.23
N VAL A 143 -6.50 -11.28 10.56
CA VAL A 143 -6.13 -12.66 10.85
C VAL A 143 -6.40 -13.02 12.33
N ASP A 144 -6.38 -12.02 13.22
CA ASP A 144 -6.35 -12.21 14.68
C ASP A 144 -7.33 -11.30 15.43
N ASP A 145 -8.41 -10.89 14.77
CA ASP A 145 -9.49 -10.03 15.29
C ASP A 145 -9.03 -8.65 15.82
N ARG A 146 -7.77 -8.26 15.60
CA ARG A 146 -7.29 -6.89 15.87
C ARG A 146 -7.59 -5.97 14.69
N PRO A 147 -7.72 -4.66 14.91
CA PRO A 147 -7.88 -3.72 13.81
C PRO A 147 -6.77 -3.85 12.75
N LEU A 148 -7.17 -3.71 11.49
CA LEU A 148 -6.24 -3.72 10.37
C LEU A 148 -5.23 -2.56 10.49
N LEU A 149 -3.96 -2.85 10.25
CA LEU A 149 -2.94 -1.81 10.12
C LEU A 149 -3.04 -1.20 8.72
N GLY A 150 -3.95 -0.26 8.55
CA GLY A 150 -4.22 0.37 7.27
C GLY A 150 -4.75 1.80 7.42
N ASN A 151 -4.73 2.54 6.32
CA ASN A 151 -5.32 3.87 6.21
C ASN A 151 -5.95 4.07 4.83
N CYS A 152 -6.86 5.05 4.75
CA CYS A 152 -7.38 5.58 3.50
C CYS A 152 -7.13 7.08 3.48
N ASP A 153 -6.47 7.59 2.44
CA ASP A 153 -6.10 9.00 2.29
C ASP A 153 -5.46 9.60 3.56
N GLY A 154 -4.65 8.77 4.24
CA GLY A 154 -3.95 9.13 5.46
C GLY A 154 -4.79 9.03 6.75
N GLU A 155 -6.03 8.60 6.73
CA GLU A 155 -6.83 8.32 7.94
C GLU A 155 -6.77 6.84 8.30
N ASN A 156 -6.27 6.53 9.50
CA ASN A 156 -6.07 5.15 9.94
C ASN A 156 -7.40 4.43 10.17
N PHE A 157 -7.45 3.16 9.79
CA PHE A 157 -8.58 2.29 10.10
C PHE A 157 -8.60 1.86 11.57
N ASP A 158 -9.82 1.75 12.11
CA ASP A 158 -10.11 1.10 13.39
C ASP A 158 -11.14 -0.02 13.17
N TYR A 159 -10.93 -0.80 12.10
CA TYR A 159 -11.83 -1.87 11.67
C TYR A 159 -11.08 -3.18 11.51
N THR A 160 -11.76 -4.30 11.79
CA THR A 160 -11.24 -5.66 11.55
C THR A 160 -11.50 -6.15 10.13
N GLU A 161 -12.40 -5.49 9.39
CA GLU A 161 -12.68 -5.75 7.98
C GLU A 161 -12.96 -4.44 7.24
N VAL A 162 -12.41 -4.33 6.03
CA VAL A 162 -12.65 -3.21 5.10
C VAL A 162 -13.06 -3.79 3.75
N ARG A 163 -14.15 -3.28 3.18
CA ARG A 163 -14.63 -3.60 1.83
C ARG A 163 -14.63 -2.37 0.96
N PHE A 164 -14.31 -2.54 -0.30
CA PHE A 164 -14.29 -1.46 -1.28
C PHE A 164 -14.74 -1.97 -2.65
N LYS A 165 -15.23 -1.09 -3.48
CA LYS A 165 -15.57 -1.36 -4.89
C LYS A 165 -15.48 -0.07 -5.70
N VAL A 166 -15.25 -0.22 -6.99
CA VAL A 166 -15.39 0.88 -7.96
C VAL A 166 -16.88 1.07 -8.25
N GLU A 167 -17.35 2.31 -8.14
CA GLU A 167 -18.67 2.69 -8.67
C GLU A 167 -18.47 3.41 -10.00
N LYS A 168 -19.06 2.87 -11.06
CA LYS A 168 -19.08 3.54 -12.36
C LYS A 168 -20.12 4.65 -12.32
N HIS A 169 -19.71 5.86 -12.58
CA HIS A 169 -20.58 7.01 -12.79
C HIS A 169 -20.95 7.16 -14.26
#